data_6b91a27c219e5bd96aa7406b901a9b1b
#
_entry.id   6b91a27c219e5bd96aa7406b901a9b1b
#
_cell.length_a   1.000
_cell.length_b   1.000
_cell.length_c   1.000
_cell.angle_alpha   90.00
_cell.angle_beta   90.00
_cell.angle_gamma   90.00
#
_symmetry.space_group_name_H-M   'P 1'
#
loop_
_entity.id
_entity.type
_entity.pdbx_description
1 polymer ?
#
loop_
_entity_poly.entity_id
_entity_poly.type
_entity_poly.pdbx_seq_one_letter_code
_entity_poly.pdbx_strand_id
1 'polypeptide(L)'
;TGPRGATGATGATGGTSSPELLSAYSTPPQTGTAGGALVFDRNAVVNGTAVSHAQNSASIVIQQTGFYQVSFHGTIGPTSGADFPMTVSMYLEQQGTEVPGTAVQHTFHTTADTSNVAFTQIIQAATVPTTIEVIGQGKNYFYGPVSLVVNRLGNLN
;
A
#
# COMPACT_ATOMS: atom_id res chain seq x y z
N THR A 1 6.33 2.66 67.50
CA THR A 1 6.22 2.28 66.09
C THR A 1 5.27 3.21 65.38
N GLY A 2 5.74 3.81 64.28
CA GLY A 2 4.95 4.69 63.44
C GLY A 2 3.99 3.93 62.53
N PRO A 3 2.93 4.60 61.99
CA PRO A 3 2.03 3.99 61.02
C PRO A 3 2.75 3.66 59.72
N ARG A 4 2.29 2.62 59.03
CA ARG A 4 2.83 2.25 57.74
C ARG A 4 2.60 3.36 56.70
N GLY A 5 3.58 3.67 55.89
CA GLY A 5 3.43 4.66 54.79
C GLY A 5 2.37 4.27 53.81
N ALA A 6 1.71 5.24 53.17
CA ALA A 6 0.70 5.03 52.18
C ALA A 6 1.29 4.30 50.96
N THR A 7 0.54 3.36 50.41
CA THR A 7 0.88 2.69 49.14
C THR A 7 0.87 3.72 48.02
N GLY A 8 1.92 3.73 47.18
CA GLY A 8 1.99 4.59 46.02
C GLY A 8 0.82 4.39 45.07
N ALA A 9 0.45 5.42 44.35
CA ALA A 9 -0.63 5.36 43.36
C ALA A 9 -0.30 4.33 42.26
N THR A 10 -1.32 3.59 41.86
CA THR A 10 -1.19 2.67 40.72
C THR A 10 -0.90 3.50 39.46
N GLY A 11 0.10 3.09 38.69
CA GLY A 11 0.41 3.74 37.40
C GLY A 11 -0.83 3.74 36.49
N ALA A 12 -0.93 4.77 35.65
CA ALA A 12 -2.02 4.87 34.68
C ALA A 12 -1.99 3.64 33.75
N THR A 13 -3.19 3.07 33.51
CA THR A 13 -3.35 2.00 32.51
C THR A 13 -2.97 2.57 31.16
N GLY A 14 -2.04 1.93 30.44
CA GLY A 14 -1.68 2.30 29.09
C GLY A 14 -2.93 2.30 28.21
N GLY A 15 -3.21 3.39 27.54
CA GLY A 15 -4.34 3.47 26.60
C GLY A 15 -4.10 2.48 25.45
N THR A 16 -5.03 1.56 25.21
CA THR A 16 -5.06 0.77 23.99
C THR A 16 -5.52 1.69 22.86
N SER A 17 -4.59 2.21 22.06
CA SER A 17 -4.96 2.92 20.84
C SER A 17 -5.50 1.91 19.83
N SER A 18 -6.61 2.25 19.19
CA SER A 18 -7.16 1.47 18.09
C SER A 18 -6.16 1.48 16.91
N PRO A 19 -5.97 0.35 16.19
CA PRO A 19 -5.08 0.35 15.03
C PRO A 19 -5.58 1.27 13.93
N GLU A 20 -4.66 1.95 13.25
CA GLU A 20 -4.93 2.81 12.11
C GLU A 20 -4.49 2.06 10.84
N LEU A 21 -5.43 1.64 10.02
CA LEU A 21 -5.15 0.81 8.86
C LEU A 21 -6.22 0.90 7.78
N LEU A 22 -5.82 0.51 6.57
CA LEU A 22 -6.70 0.43 5.41
C LEU A 22 -6.27 -0.72 4.51
N SER A 23 -7.24 -1.42 3.96
CA SER A 23 -7.05 -2.43 2.93
C SER A 23 -7.93 -2.09 1.74
N ALA A 24 -7.30 -1.84 0.58
CA ALA A 24 -7.98 -1.57 -0.69
C ALA A 24 -7.72 -2.71 -1.67
N TYR A 25 -8.65 -2.97 -2.56
CA TYR A 25 -8.53 -4.03 -3.55
C TYR A 25 -9.30 -3.75 -4.83
N SER A 26 -8.99 -4.51 -5.87
CA SER A 26 -9.76 -4.56 -7.11
C SER A 26 -9.83 -6.00 -7.57
N THR A 27 -11.00 -6.47 -7.95
CA THR A 27 -11.21 -7.85 -8.40
C THR A 27 -11.29 -7.96 -9.93
N PRO A 28 -12.08 -7.10 -10.63
CA PRO A 28 -12.20 -7.22 -12.07
C PRO A 28 -10.88 -6.93 -12.78
N PRO A 29 -10.60 -7.64 -13.89
CA PRO A 29 -9.45 -7.29 -14.73
C PRO A 29 -9.57 -5.86 -15.25
N GLN A 30 -8.45 -5.14 -15.21
CA GLN A 30 -8.33 -3.77 -15.71
C GLN A 30 -7.11 -3.65 -16.61
N THR A 31 -7.13 -2.66 -17.50
CA THR A 31 -5.96 -2.34 -18.33
C THR A 31 -5.12 -1.30 -17.62
N GLY A 32 -3.84 -1.63 -17.44
CA GLY A 32 -2.84 -0.70 -16.94
C GLY A 32 -2.08 -0.07 -18.10
N THR A 33 -1.73 1.20 -17.95
CA THR A 33 -0.89 1.92 -18.92
C THR A 33 0.51 2.12 -18.36
N ALA A 34 1.51 2.09 -19.25
CA ALA A 34 2.89 2.34 -18.85
C ALA A 34 3.01 3.74 -18.19
N GLY A 35 3.50 3.77 -16.96
CA GLY A 35 3.64 4.99 -16.16
C GLY A 35 2.38 5.39 -15.40
N GLY A 36 1.27 4.68 -15.56
CA GLY A 36 0.02 4.94 -14.87
C GLY A 36 -0.08 4.25 -13.52
N ALA A 37 -0.93 4.80 -12.65
CA ALA A 37 -1.21 4.22 -11.35
C ALA A 37 -2.32 3.17 -11.42
N LEU A 38 -2.21 2.14 -10.60
CA LEU A 38 -3.26 1.13 -10.45
C LEU A 38 -4.45 1.71 -9.68
N VAL A 39 -5.64 1.43 -10.16
CA VAL A 39 -6.90 1.84 -9.53
C VAL A 39 -7.40 0.69 -8.64
N PHE A 40 -7.81 1.04 -7.43
CA PHE A 40 -8.44 0.11 -6.49
C PHE A 40 -9.93 0.45 -6.38
N ASP A 41 -10.80 -0.53 -6.70
CA ASP A 41 -12.24 -0.31 -6.77
C ASP A 41 -12.86 -0.04 -5.41
N ARG A 42 -12.39 -0.76 -4.39
CA ARG A 42 -13.08 -0.90 -3.12
C ARG A 42 -12.11 -0.93 -1.95
N ASN A 43 -12.69 -0.66 -0.79
CA ASN A 43 -12.04 -0.85 0.50
C ASN A 43 -12.61 -2.11 1.16
N ALA A 44 -11.74 -3.02 1.59
CA ALA A 44 -12.15 -4.19 2.36
C ALA A 44 -12.29 -3.84 3.84
N VAL A 45 -11.29 -3.13 4.38
CA VAL A 45 -11.26 -2.72 5.79
C VAL A 45 -10.70 -1.30 5.87
N VAL A 46 -11.35 -0.47 6.65
CA VAL A 46 -10.85 0.85 7.04
C VAL A 46 -11.06 0.99 8.54
N ASN A 47 -10.01 1.28 9.27
CA ASN A 47 -10.08 1.55 10.70
C ASN A 47 -9.26 2.78 11.05
N GLY A 48 -9.87 3.71 11.76
CA GLY A 48 -9.27 5.00 12.09
C GLY A 48 -9.34 6.01 10.95
N THR A 49 -8.59 7.10 11.09
CA THR A 49 -8.58 8.24 10.17
C THR A 49 -7.22 8.56 9.58
N ALA A 50 -6.18 7.79 9.96
CA ALA A 50 -4.83 8.04 9.50
C ALA A 50 -4.63 7.76 8.01
N VAL A 51 -5.40 6.86 7.44
CA VAL A 51 -5.31 6.45 6.03
C VAL A 51 -6.70 6.49 5.41
N SER A 52 -6.82 7.07 4.24
CA SER A 52 -8.08 7.14 3.48
C SER A 52 -7.88 6.76 2.02
N HIS A 53 -8.92 6.23 1.42
CA HIS A 53 -8.98 5.86 0.02
C HIS A 53 -10.42 5.99 -0.51
N ALA A 54 -10.60 6.76 -1.57
CA ALA A 54 -11.86 6.82 -2.29
C ALA A 54 -12.00 5.61 -3.21
N GLN A 55 -13.17 5.00 -3.26
CA GLN A 55 -13.44 3.90 -4.19
C GLN A 55 -13.19 4.33 -5.64
N ASN A 56 -12.71 3.42 -6.47
CA ASN A 56 -12.34 3.66 -7.87
C ASN A 56 -11.26 4.73 -8.04
N SER A 57 -10.33 4.81 -7.11
CA SER A 57 -9.22 5.74 -7.12
C SER A 57 -7.90 5.01 -7.01
N ALA A 58 -6.85 5.59 -7.55
CA ALA A 58 -5.49 5.08 -7.40
C ALA A 58 -4.81 5.58 -6.12
N SER A 59 -5.21 6.74 -5.62
CA SER A 59 -4.52 7.44 -4.54
C SER A 59 -4.95 6.96 -3.17
N ILE A 60 -3.98 6.55 -2.36
CA ILE A 60 -4.15 6.32 -0.93
C ILE A 60 -3.56 7.53 -0.21
N VAL A 61 -4.32 8.16 0.67
CA VAL A 61 -3.91 9.39 1.36
C VAL A 61 -3.60 9.08 2.83
N ILE A 62 -2.40 9.43 3.25
CA ILE A 62 -1.94 9.34 4.63
C ILE A 62 -2.10 10.72 5.28
N GLN A 63 -2.83 10.77 6.37
CA GLN A 63 -3.26 12.01 7.03
C GLN A 63 -2.65 12.24 8.41
N GLN A 64 -1.91 11.28 8.93
CA GLN A 64 -1.20 11.40 10.19
C GLN A 64 0.27 11.06 9.99
N THR A 65 1.16 11.84 10.57
CA THR A 65 2.59 11.56 10.56
C THR A 65 2.88 10.23 11.26
N GLY A 66 3.92 9.54 10.82
CA GLY A 66 4.31 8.27 11.42
C GLY A 66 5.03 7.35 10.44
N PHE A 67 5.26 6.13 10.92
CA PHE A 67 5.75 5.02 10.11
C PHE A 67 4.59 4.15 9.67
N TYR A 68 4.64 3.71 8.42
CA TYR A 68 3.60 2.88 7.82
C TYR A 68 4.21 1.68 7.11
N GLN A 69 3.58 0.54 7.27
CA GLN A 69 3.86 -0.63 6.45
C GLN A 69 2.88 -0.66 5.29
N VAL A 70 3.41 -0.78 4.08
CA VAL A 70 2.64 -0.87 2.84
C VAL A 70 2.94 -2.21 2.19
N SER A 71 1.90 -3.01 1.96
CA SER A 71 2.01 -4.32 1.33
C SER A 71 1.12 -4.36 0.10
N PHE A 72 1.70 -4.78 -1.01
CA PHE A 72 1.00 -4.91 -2.29
C PHE A 72 1.19 -6.31 -2.84
N HIS A 73 0.13 -6.86 -3.42
CA HIS A 73 0.22 -8.01 -4.31
C HIS A 73 -0.81 -7.92 -5.43
N GLY A 74 -0.50 -8.52 -6.55
CA GLY A 74 -1.43 -8.53 -7.66
C GLY A 74 -1.04 -9.48 -8.76
N THR A 75 -2.01 -9.82 -9.59
CA THR A 75 -1.84 -10.62 -10.79
C THR A 75 -1.78 -9.70 -11.99
N ILE A 76 -0.76 -9.85 -12.82
CA ILE A 76 -0.57 -9.10 -14.04
C ILE A 76 -0.41 -10.03 -15.24
N GLY A 77 -0.71 -9.52 -16.43
CA GLY A 77 -0.57 -10.27 -17.67
C GLY A 77 -0.44 -9.35 -18.89
N PRO A 78 -0.03 -9.92 -20.03
CA PRO A 78 0.06 -9.17 -21.28
C PRO A 78 -1.31 -8.74 -21.80
N THR A 79 -1.35 -7.63 -22.51
CA THR A 79 -2.51 -7.24 -23.31
C THR A 79 -2.56 -8.03 -24.62
N SER A 80 -3.74 -8.10 -25.24
CA SER A 80 -3.90 -8.65 -26.58
C SER A 80 -3.03 -7.88 -27.57
N GLY A 81 -2.27 -8.60 -28.41
CA GLY A 81 -1.39 -8.00 -29.40
C GLY A 81 -0.05 -7.48 -28.85
N ALA A 82 0.31 -7.83 -27.64
CA ALA A 82 1.59 -7.45 -27.07
C ALA A 82 2.76 -8.09 -27.81
N ASP A 83 3.86 -7.35 -27.91
CA ASP A 83 5.13 -7.86 -28.44
C ASP A 83 5.96 -8.49 -27.31
N PHE A 84 6.63 -9.60 -27.61
CA PHE A 84 7.43 -10.34 -26.62
C PHE A 84 8.93 -10.35 -27.00
N PRO A 85 9.83 -10.38 -26.01
CA PRO A 85 9.56 -10.38 -24.56
C PRO A 85 8.99 -9.04 -24.08
N MET A 86 8.10 -9.10 -23.08
CA MET A 86 7.45 -7.94 -22.52
C MET A 86 7.74 -7.86 -21.03
N THR A 87 8.37 -6.78 -20.58
CA THR A 87 8.68 -6.57 -19.16
C THR A 87 7.76 -5.53 -18.56
N VAL A 88 7.15 -5.86 -17.44
CA VAL A 88 6.36 -4.94 -16.62
C VAL A 88 6.99 -4.84 -15.24
N SER A 89 7.21 -3.62 -14.79
CA SER A 89 7.70 -3.30 -13.45
C SER A 89 6.60 -2.63 -12.65
N MET A 90 6.53 -2.93 -11.35
CA MET A 90 5.64 -2.25 -10.42
C MET A 90 6.41 -1.77 -9.21
N TYR A 91 6.03 -0.61 -8.70
CA TYR A 91 6.65 0.00 -7.54
C TYR A 91 5.68 0.96 -6.85
N LEU A 92 6.00 1.31 -5.62
CA LEU A 92 5.27 2.31 -4.86
C LEU A 92 5.85 3.69 -5.12
N GLU A 93 5.01 4.68 -5.35
CA GLU A 93 5.35 6.10 -5.28
C GLU A 93 4.76 6.74 -4.03
N GLN A 94 5.53 7.65 -3.46
CA GLN A 94 5.06 8.56 -2.41
C GLN A 94 5.29 9.98 -2.90
N GLN A 95 4.22 10.75 -3.03
CA GLN A 95 4.25 12.10 -3.58
C GLN A 95 4.99 12.19 -4.93
N GLY A 96 4.72 11.23 -5.83
CA GLY A 96 5.31 11.19 -7.16
C GLY A 96 6.75 10.70 -7.23
N THR A 97 7.34 10.27 -6.11
CA THR A 97 8.71 9.76 -6.06
C THR A 97 8.69 8.27 -5.73
N GLU A 98 9.43 7.49 -6.51
CA GLU A 98 9.58 6.05 -6.25
C GLU A 98 10.14 5.80 -4.86
N VAL A 99 9.49 4.90 -4.13
CA VAL A 99 9.97 4.44 -2.81
C VAL A 99 11.02 3.35 -3.04
N PRO A 100 12.26 3.55 -2.57
CA PRO A 100 13.30 2.53 -2.72
C PRO A 100 12.88 1.19 -2.10
N GLY A 101 13.24 0.10 -2.79
CA GLY A 101 12.98 -1.26 -2.31
C GLY A 101 11.60 -1.81 -2.66
N THR A 102 10.77 -1.08 -3.42
CA THR A 102 9.43 -1.55 -3.81
C THR A 102 9.34 -2.07 -5.23
N ALA A 103 10.35 -1.83 -6.07
CA ALA A 103 10.32 -2.26 -7.47
C ALA A 103 10.34 -3.79 -7.59
N VAL A 104 9.36 -4.32 -8.30
CA VAL A 104 9.25 -5.73 -8.68
C VAL A 104 8.94 -5.80 -10.16
N GLN A 105 9.43 -6.82 -10.87
CA GLN A 105 9.23 -6.92 -12.30
C GLN A 105 9.01 -8.36 -12.73
N HIS A 106 8.37 -8.52 -13.89
CA HIS A 106 8.25 -9.80 -14.57
C HIS A 106 8.39 -9.60 -16.08
N THR A 107 9.05 -10.54 -16.73
CA THR A 107 9.15 -10.59 -18.18
C THR A 107 8.28 -11.70 -18.73
N PHE A 108 7.32 -11.34 -19.57
CA PHE A 108 6.42 -12.26 -20.24
C PHE A 108 6.98 -12.67 -21.59
N HIS A 109 6.71 -13.91 -21.98
CA HIS A 109 7.15 -14.46 -23.27
C HIS A 109 5.97 -14.90 -24.15
N THR A 110 4.77 -15.05 -23.58
CA THR A 110 3.54 -15.43 -24.32
C THR A 110 2.34 -14.68 -23.79
N THR A 111 1.29 -14.56 -24.60
CA THR A 111 0.03 -13.91 -24.20
C THR A 111 -0.75 -14.68 -23.14
N ALA A 112 -0.47 -15.98 -22.98
CA ALA A 112 -1.14 -16.82 -22.00
C ALA A 112 -0.53 -16.73 -20.60
N ASP A 113 0.65 -16.10 -20.46
CA ASP A 113 1.33 -15.98 -19.17
C ASP A 113 0.62 -15.00 -18.26
N THR A 114 0.64 -15.33 -16.98
CA THR A 114 0.30 -14.40 -15.89
C THR A 114 1.39 -14.49 -14.83
N SER A 115 1.52 -13.45 -14.03
CA SER A 115 2.46 -13.43 -12.91
C SER A 115 1.85 -12.76 -11.71
N ASN A 116 2.22 -13.25 -10.54
CA ASN A 116 1.96 -12.56 -9.28
C ASN A 116 3.16 -11.71 -8.90
N VAL A 117 2.92 -10.45 -8.62
CA VAL A 117 3.93 -9.51 -8.15
C VAL A 117 3.54 -9.00 -6.77
N ALA A 118 4.54 -8.80 -5.94
CA ALA A 118 4.31 -8.39 -4.55
C ALA A 118 5.50 -7.59 -4.03
N PHE A 119 5.22 -6.63 -3.17
CA PHE A 119 6.24 -5.96 -2.37
C PHE A 119 5.67 -5.60 -1.00
N THR A 120 6.56 -5.45 -0.05
CA THR A 120 6.26 -4.89 1.27
C THR A 120 7.38 -3.92 1.63
N GLN A 121 7.02 -2.73 2.10
CA GLN A 121 8.00 -1.74 2.53
C GLN A 121 7.46 -0.89 3.67
N ILE A 122 8.36 -0.41 4.50
CA ILE A 122 8.06 0.59 5.53
C ILE A 122 8.40 1.95 4.96
N ILE A 123 7.44 2.87 5.05
CA ILE A 123 7.60 4.27 4.64
C ILE A 123 7.44 5.20 5.83
N GLN A 124 7.96 6.41 5.69
CA GLN A 124 7.83 7.47 6.66
C GLN A 124 6.93 8.57 6.09
N ALA A 125 5.90 8.95 6.83
CA ALA A 125 5.08 10.12 6.53
C ALA A 125 5.50 11.27 7.46
N ALA A 126 6.48 12.06 7.03
CA ALA A 126 7.00 13.18 7.82
C ALA A 126 6.16 14.45 7.67
N THR A 127 5.56 14.63 6.52
CA THR A 127 4.63 15.72 6.22
C THR A 127 3.32 15.13 5.71
N VAL A 128 2.19 15.71 6.10
CA VAL A 128 0.86 15.23 5.71
C VAL A 128 -0.01 16.39 5.19
N PRO A 129 -0.98 16.11 4.29
CA PRO A 129 -1.25 14.79 3.71
C PRO A 129 -0.14 14.35 2.76
N THR A 130 0.12 13.05 2.72
CA THR A 130 0.99 12.44 1.71
C THR A 130 0.25 11.36 0.96
N THR A 131 0.46 11.27 -0.35
CA THR A 131 -0.26 10.34 -1.22
C THR A 131 0.69 9.24 -1.68
N ILE A 132 0.22 8.01 -1.62
CA ILE A 132 0.91 6.84 -2.18
C ILE A 132 0.10 6.22 -3.29
N GLU A 133 0.79 5.71 -4.31
CA GLU A 133 0.20 5.04 -5.46
C GLU A 133 1.10 3.88 -5.91
N VAL A 134 0.49 2.84 -6.48
CA VAL A 134 1.24 1.76 -7.12
C VAL A 134 1.29 2.04 -8.62
N ILE A 135 2.50 2.11 -9.16
CA ILE A 135 2.74 2.47 -10.54
C ILE A 135 3.19 1.23 -11.33
N GLY A 136 2.65 1.04 -12.52
CA GLY A 136 3.13 0.05 -13.47
C GLY A 136 3.89 0.72 -14.62
N GLN A 137 5.06 0.18 -14.97
CA GLN A 137 5.95 0.71 -16.01
C GLN A 137 6.31 -0.37 -17.02
N GLY A 138 6.78 0.06 -18.18
CA GLY A 138 7.30 -0.76 -19.25
C GLY A 138 6.39 -0.80 -20.47
N LYS A 139 5.33 -1.54 -20.42
CA LYS A 139 4.31 -1.69 -21.48
C LYS A 139 2.93 -1.61 -20.88
N ASN A 140 1.92 -1.47 -21.73
CA ASN A 140 0.53 -1.66 -21.28
C ASN A 140 0.31 -3.12 -20.91
N TYR A 141 -0.47 -3.35 -19.88
CA TYR A 141 -0.68 -4.67 -19.29
C TYR A 141 -2.10 -4.79 -18.76
N PHE A 142 -2.54 -6.01 -18.48
CA PHE A 142 -3.71 -6.25 -17.64
C PHE A 142 -3.27 -6.49 -16.21
N TYR A 143 -4.06 -5.98 -15.28
CA TYR A 143 -3.97 -6.39 -13.89
C TYR A 143 -5.34 -6.92 -13.44
N GLY A 144 -5.32 -8.07 -12.81
CA GLY A 144 -6.50 -8.74 -12.29
C GLY A 144 -6.67 -8.47 -10.80
N PRO A 145 -6.90 -9.45 -9.92
CA PRO A 145 -6.99 -9.23 -8.49
C PRO A 145 -5.74 -8.57 -7.96
N VAL A 146 -5.91 -7.39 -7.36
CA VAL A 146 -4.84 -6.62 -6.71
C VAL A 146 -5.31 -6.19 -5.32
N SER A 147 -4.37 -6.10 -4.40
CA SER A 147 -4.64 -5.71 -3.01
C SER A 147 -3.52 -4.83 -2.47
N LEU A 148 -3.89 -3.79 -1.75
CA LEU A 148 -2.96 -2.89 -1.08
C LEU A 148 -3.38 -2.72 0.37
N VAL A 149 -2.47 -3.02 1.29
CA VAL A 149 -2.68 -2.86 2.73
C VAL A 149 -1.74 -1.79 3.25
N VAL A 150 -2.29 -0.85 4.01
CA VAL A 150 -1.52 0.21 4.67
C VAL A 150 -1.82 0.16 6.15
N ASN A 151 -0.79 -0.02 6.95
CA ASN A 151 -0.87 -0.16 8.39
C ASN A 151 0.07 0.83 9.08
N ARG A 152 -0.47 1.67 9.94
CA ARG A 152 0.33 2.60 10.73
C ARG A 152 1.03 1.86 11.85
N LEU A 153 2.35 1.97 11.91
CA LEU A 153 3.18 1.28 12.90
C LEU A 153 3.39 2.10 14.18
N GLY A 154 3.46 3.41 14.05
CA GLY A 154 3.70 4.27 15.19
C GLY A 154 4.10 5.70 14.83
N ASN A 155 4.41 6.48 15.83
CA ASN A 155 4.81 7.87 15.69
C ASN A 155 6.25 8.01 15.18
N LEU A 156 6.54 9.16 14.58
CA LEU A 156 7.92 9.60 14.34
C LEU A 156 8.60 9.91 15.67
N ASN A 157 9.89 9.71 15.71
CA ASN A 157 10.71 10.06 16.88
C ASN A 157 11.06 11.54 16.89
#